data_f51d03ea3175a8c1ae8fc8ea1c5910ca
#
_entry.id   f51d03ea3175a8c1ae8fc8ea1c5910ca
#
_cell.length_a   1.000
_cell.length_b   1.000
_cell.length_c   1.000
_cell.angle_alpha   90.00
_cell.angle_beta   90.00
_cell.angle_gamma   90.00
#
_symmetry.space_group_name_H-M   'P 1'
#
loop_
_entity.id
_entity.type
_entity.pdbx_description
1 polymer ?
#
loop_
_entity_poly.entity_id
_entity_poly.type
_entity_poly.pdbx_seq_one_letter_code
_entity_poly.pdbx_strand_id
1 'polypeptide(L)'
;MYTLVSGAYRYLTRSDEYTVLILGLDNAGKTTLLETLKHLYTGVLGMDPQKIQPTVGVNIVRAHQPKRTIRFVDLGGQKDLRGIWTSYYTDAHALVFVVDSSDLPRMDEASRVLRELAQCAELQSVPIVVVANKVDASGVENMDASGVENVVLVKEMVNNVADEFGVRDVRVVGVSGRDAVGVRDAVDWLLARVVENTERAPLPSNN
;
A
#
# COMPACT_ATOMS: atom_id res chain seq x y z
N MET A 1 -35.19 -14.28 23.03
CA MET A 1 -33.89 -14.91 23.36
C MET A 1 -32.98 -15.13 22.13
N TYR A 2 -33.54 -15.48 20.97
CA TYR A 2 -32.79 -15.66 19.70
C TYR A 2 -32.07 -14.40 19.20
N THR A 3 -32.62 -13.22 19.42
CA THR A 3 -32.04 -11.95 18.91
C THR A 3 -30.74 -11.53 19.64
N LEU A 4 -30.61 -11.80 20.94
CA LEU A 4 -29.40 -11.48 21.70
C LEU A 4 -28.23 -12.42 21.36
N VAL A 5 -28.53 -13.70 21.19
CA VAL A 5 -27.51 -14.70 20.81
C VAL A 5 -27.04 -14.46 19.38
N SER A 6 -27.96 -14.13 18.44
CA SER A 6 -27.59 -13.78 17.07
C SER A 6 -26.83 -12.46 16.98
N GLY A 7 -27.15 -11.48 17.83
CA GLY A 7 -26.41 -10.22 17.93
C GLY A 7 -25.00 -10.42 18.48
N ALA A 8 -24.86 -11.19 19.56
CA ALA A 8 -23.57 -11.55 20.13
C ALA A 8 -22.72 -12.38 19.14
N TYR A 9 -23.32 -13.34 18.44
CA TYR A 9 -22.66 -14.12 17.42
C TYR A 9 -22.16 -13.24 16.26
N ARG A 10 -23.00 -12.31 15.74
CA ARG A 10 -22.57 -11.35 14.72
C ARG A 10 -21.46 -10.43 15.20
N TYR A 11 -21.52 -9.96 16.44
CA TYR A 11 -20.47 -9.13 17.04
C TYR A 11 -19.15 -9.90 17.16
N LEU A 12 -19.19 -11.15 17.59
CA LEU A 12 -18.00 -12.03 17.74
C LEU A 12 -17.45 -12.52 16.40
N THR A 13 -18.28 -12.58 15.35
CA THR A 13 -17.88 -13.05 13.99
C THR A 13 -17.69 -11.91 13.00
N ARG A 14 -17.88 -10.65 13.43
CA ARG A 14 -17.66 -9.49 12.56
C ARG A 14 -16.17 -9.42 12.23
N SER A 15 -15.85 -9.63 10.98
CA SER A 15 -14.53 -9.40 10.42
C SER A 15 -14.53 -8.03 9.77
N ASP A 16 -13.70 -7.13 10.27
CA ASP A 16 -13.53 -5.83 9.63
C ASP A 16 -12.77 -6.02 8.31
N GLU A 17 -13.22 -5.37 7.23
CA GLU A 17 -12.52 -5.38 5.95
C GLU A 17 -11.75 -4.07 5.79
N TYR A 18 -10.43 -4.17 5.62
CA TYR A 18 -9.55 -3.04 5.37
C TYR A 18 -9.05 -3.08 3.92
N THR A 19 -9.30 -2.00 3.18
CA THR A 19 -8.86 -1.84 1.80
C THR A 19 -7.53 -1.11 1.77
N VAL A 20 -6.51 -1.76 1.23
CA VAL A 20 -5.17 -1.22 1.00
C VAL A 20 -5.00 -0.99 -0.49
N LEU A 21 -4.90 0.27 -0.91
CA LEU A 21 -4.61 0.60 -2.30
C LEU A 21 -3.10 0.51 -2.56
N ILE A 22 -2.73 -0.08 -3.69
CA ILE A 22 -1.34 -0.15 -4.16
C ILE A 22 -1.25 0.70 -5.43
N LEU A 23 -0.65 1.88 -5.31
CA LEU A 23 -0.52 2.89 -6.35
C LEU A 23 0.96 3.16 -6.67
N GLY A 24 1.20 3.85 -7.76
CA GLY A 24 2.55 4.21 -8.22
C GLY A 24 2.66 4.13 -9.74
N LEU A 25 3.79 4.55 -10.28
CA LEU A 25 4.01 4.56 -11.72
C LEU A 25 3.97 3.14 -12.32
N ASP A 26 3.81 3.04 -13.62
CA ASP A 26 4.01 1.78 -14.33
C ASP A 26 5.44 1.27 -14.13
N ASN A 27 5.61 -0.05 -14.17
CA ASN A 27 6.89 -0.74 -13.92
C ASN A 27 7.52 -0.52 -12.52
N ALA A 28 6.85 0.16 -11.57
CA ALA A 28 7.36 0.31 -10.20
C ALA A 28 7.37 -1.00 -9.39
N GLY A 29 6.76 -2.08 -9.91
CA GLY A 29 6.71 -3.39 -9.26
C GLY A 29 5.51 -3.61 -8.35
N LYS A 30 4.41 -2.84 -8.53
CA LYS A 30 3.17 -2.96 -7.76
C LYS A 30 2.58 -4.36 -7.76
N THR A 31 2.44 -4.96 -8.95
CA THR A 31 1.86 -6.30 -9.10
C THR A 31 2.78 -7.38 -8.53
N THR A 32 4.09 -7.23 -8.66
CA THR A 32 5.07 -8.11 -7.99
C THR A 32 4.91 -8.02 -6.47
N LEU A 33 4.78 -6.82 -5.93
CA LEU A 33 4.52 -6.58 -4.51
C LEU A 33 3.20 -7.23 -4.09
N LEU A 34 2.12 -7.09 -4.87
CA LEU A 34 0.84 -7.73 -4.61
C LEU A 34 0.94 -9.26 -4.57
N GLU A 35 1.65 -9.88 -5.50
CA GLU A 35 1.83 -11.33 -5.52
C GLU A 35 2.65 -11.82 -4.32
N THR A 36 3.63 -11.03 -3.89
CA THR A 36 4.38 -11.29 -2.65
C THR A 36 3.49 -11.17 -1.42
N LEU A 37 2.66 -10.12 -1.34
CA LEU A 37 1.68 -9.96 -0.25
C LEU A 37 0.66 -11.09 -0.21
N LYS A 38 0.18 -11.54 -1.37
CA LYS A 38 -0.68 -12.71 -1.48
C LYS A 38 -0.02 -13.93 -0.86
N HIS A 39 1.22 -14.21 -1.20
CA HIS A 39 1.96 -15.32 -0.60
C HIS A 39 2.11 -15.15 0.93
N LEU A 40 2.56 -13.99 1.38
CA LEU A 40 2.82 -13.70 2.79
C LEU A 40 1.57 -13.78 3.69
N TYR A 41 0.41 -13.40 3.18
CA TYR A 41 -0.83 -13.30 3.96
C TYR A 41 -1.82 -14.44 3.74
N THR A 42 -1.70 -15.20 2.63
CA THR A 42 -2.61 -16.30 2.32
C THR A 42 -1.93 -17.66 2.23
N GLY A 43 -0.59 -17.71 2.16
CA GLY A 43 0.17 -18.92 1.90
C GLY A 43 0.08 -19.43 0.46
N VAL A 44 -0.70 -18.78 -0.41
CA VAL A 44 -0.82 -19.15 -1.82
C VAL A 44 0.37 -18.59 -2.59
N LEU A 45 1.05 -19.45 -3.35
CA LEU A 45 2.18 -19.03 -4.18
C LEU A 45 1.77 -17.89 -5.12
N GLY A 46 2.59 -16.84 -5.13
CA GLY A 46 2.46 -15.73 -6.07
C GLY A 46 2.85 -16.14 -7.49
N MET A 47 2.53 -15.28 -8.44
CA MET A 47 2.96 -15.43 -9.83
C MET A 47 4.49 -15.20 -9.93
N ASP A 48 5.13 -15.96 -10.80
CA ASP A 48 6.54 -15.74 -11.14
C ASP A 48 6.73 -14.29 -11.65
N PRO A 49 7.63 -13.49 -11.04
CA PRO A 49 7.87 -12.11 -11.45
C PRO A 49 8.16 -11.92 -12.94
N GLN A 50 8.78 -12.92 -13.59
CA GLN A 50 9.08 -12.87 -15.03
C GLN A 50 7.83 -13.02 -15.93
N LYS A 51 6.73 -13.52 -15.38
CA LYS A 51 5.44 -13.72 -16.09
C LYS A 51 4.45 -12.59 -15.83
N ILE A 52 4.77 -11.67 -14.93
CA ILE A 52 3.91 -10.53 -14.62
C ILE A 52 3.93 -9.55 -15.79
N GLN A 53 2.74 -9.30 -16.33
CA GLN A 53 2.54 -8.29 -17.37
C GLN A 53 2.04 -6.97 -16.77
N PRO A 54 2.19 -5.84 -17.49
CA PRO A 54 1.63 -4.57 -17.05
C PRO A 54 0.12 -4.70 -16.76
N THR A 55 -0.30 -4.23 -15.58
CA THR A 55 -1.69 -4.32 -15.15
C THR A 55 -2.55 -3.36 -15.99
N VAL A 56 -3.54 -3.92 -16.69
CA VAL A 56 -4.58 -3.17 -17.37
C VAL A 56 -5.82 -3.23 -16.48
N GLY A 57 -6.14 -2.11 -15.80
CA GLY A 57 -7.26 -2.04 -14.88
C GLY A 57 -6.86 -2.33 -13.43
N VAL A 58 -7.48 -3.32 -12.81
CA VAL A 58 -7.44 -3.59 -11.36
C VAL A 58 -7.14 -5.06 -11.08
N ASN A 59 -6.27 -5.33 -10.13
CA ASN A 59 -6.05 -6.67 -9.58
C ASN A 59 -6.34 -6.65 -8.07
N ILE A 60 -7.13 -7.61 -7.57
CA ILE A 60 -7.60 -7.63 -6.18
C ILE A 60 -7.25 -8.96 -5.54
N VAL A 61 -6.59 -8.88 -4.38
CA VAL A 61 -6.31 -10.02 -3.51
C VAL A 61 -6.98 -9.80 -2.15
N ARG A 62 -7.68 -10.82 -1.65
CA ARG A 62 -8.24 -10.83 -0.29
C ARG A 62 -7.48 -11.81 0.59
N ALA A 63 -6.99 -11.32 1.72
CA ALA A 63 -6.33 -12.10 2.73
C ALA A 63 -7.21 -12.15 3.98
N HIS A 64 -7.79 -13.32 4.24
CA HIS A 64 -8.62 -13.54 5.41
C HIS A 64 -7.76 -13.87 6.63
N GLN A 65 -7.91 -13.09 7.70
CA GLN A 65 -7.27 -13.31 8.99
C GLN A 65 -8.35 -13.50 10.08
N PRO A 66 -8.04 -14.01 11.27
CA PRO A 66 -9.04 -14.40 12.27
C PRO A 66 -10.03 -13.30 12.69
N LYS A 67 -9.64 -12.03 12.62
CA LYS A 67 -10.47 -10.89 13.05
C LYS A 67 -10.66 -9.83 11.97
N ARG A 68 -10.00 -9.96 10.82
CA ARG A 68 -10.02 -8.96 9.75
C ARG A 68 -9.79 -9.58 8.39
N THR A 69 -10.37 -8.99 7.37
CA THR A 69 -10.05 -9.26 5.97
C THR A 69 -9.27 -8.08 5.41
N ILE A 70 -8.13 -8.34 4.78
CA ILE A 70 -7.36 -7.31 4.09
C ILE A 70 -7.60 -7.47 2.60
N ARG A 71 -8.11 -6.40 1.99
CA ARG A 71 -8.34 -6.31 0.56
C ARG A 71 -7.25 -5.46 -0.07
N PHE A 72 -6.27 -6.10 -0.70
CA PHE A 72 -5.25 -5.41 -1.48
C PHE A 72 -5.77 -5.14 -2.88
N VAL A 73 -5.63 -3.90 -3.35
CA VAL A 73 -6.11 -3.44 -4.65
C VAL A 73 -4.95 -2.81 -5.41
N ASP A 74 -4.40 -3.54 -6.40
CA ASP A 74 -3.35 -3.06 -7.31
C ASP A 74 -3.99 -2.41 -8.54
N LEU A 75 -3.68 -1.15 -8.75
CA LEU A 75 -4.20 -0.35 -9.86
C LEU A 75 -3.12 -0.07 -10.92
N GLY A 76 -3.52 -0.13 -12.19
CA GLY A 76 -2.62 0.15 -13.30
C GLY A 76 -1.94 1.52 -13.16
N GLY A 77 -0.59 1.56 -13.34
CA GLY A 77 0.22 2.76 -13.16
C GLY A 77 0.46 3.57 -14.42
N GLN A 78 0.03 3.07 -15.59
CA GLN A 78 0.15 3.80 -16.86
C GLN A 78 -0.63 5.10 -16.79
N LYS A 79 -0.06 6.17 -17.36
CA LYS A 79 -0.61 7.53 -17.27
C LYS A 79 -2.09 7.59 -17.66
N ASP A 80 -2.47 6.93 -18.75
CA ASP A 80 -3.84 6.92 -19.27
C ASP A 80 -4.82 6.12 -18.40
N LEU A 81 -4.32 5.24 -17.51
CA LEU A 81 -5.12 4.43 -16.62
C LEU A 81 -5.28 5.02 -15.21
N ARG A 82 -4.48 6.04 -14.85
CA ARG A 82 -4.53 6.62 -13.49
C ARG A 82 -5.86 7.28 -13.15
N GLY A 83 -6.64 7.67 -14.15
CA GLY A 83 -8.00 8.20 -13.95
C GLY A 83 -8.94 7.27 -13.20
N ILE A 84 -8.70 5.95 -13.23
CA ILE A 84 -9.50 4.96 -12.48
C ILE A 84 -9.23 5.01 -10.98
N TRP A 85 -8.10 5.52 -10.51
CA TRP A 85 -7.69 5.51 -9.11
C TRP A 85 -8.70 6.21 -8.20
N THR A 86 -9.26 7.33 -8.65
CA THR A 86 -10.23 8.13 -7.89
C THR A 86 -11.47 7.35 -7.49
N SER A 87 -11.88 6.36 -8.30
CA SER A 87 -13.03 5.49 -8.00
C SER A 87 -12.80 4.58 -6.78
N TYR A 88 -11.56 4.46 -6.30
CA TYR A 88 -11.19 3.62 -5.16
C TYR A 88 -10.83 4.40 -3.90
N TYR A 89 -10.70 5.73 -3.96
CA TYR A 89 -10.22 6.54 -2.84
C TYR A 89 -11.17 6.52 -1.65
N THR A 90 -12.48 6.58 -1.88
CA THR A 90 -13.49 6.59 -0.83
C THR A 90 -13.48 5.31 0.03
N ASP A 91 -13.11 4.17 -0.57
CA ASP A 91 -13.02 2.88 0.11
C ASP A 91 -11.64 2.62 0.73
N ALA A 92 -10.68 3.53 0.55
CA ALA A 92 -9.31 3.32 0.97
C ALA A 92 -9.16 3.50 2.49
N HIS A 93 -8.60 2.49 3.14
CA HIS A 93 -8.22 2.54 4.56
C HIS A 93 -6.72 2.76 4.73
N ALA A 94 -5.93 2.43 3.70
CA ALA A 94 -4.48 2.58 3.68
C ALA A 94 -3.98 2.70 2.24
N LEU A 95 -2.82 3.35 2.07
CA LEU A 95 -2.18 3.55 0.79
C LEU A 95 -0.73 3.05 0.81
N VAL A 96 -0.38 2.20 -0.13
CA VAL A 96 0.98 1.81 -0.48
C VAL A 96 1.35 2.50 -1.77
N PHE A 97 2.25 3.48 -1.72
CA PHE A 97 2.77 4.14 -2.91
C PHE A 97 4.11 3.54 -3.29
N VAL A 98 4.18 2.88 -4.43
CA VAL A 98 5.37 2.13 -4.87
C VAL A 98 6.19 2.97 -5.85
N VAL A 99 7.45 3.17 -5.50
CA VAL A 99 8.45 3.89 -6.29
C VAL A 99 9.53 2.90 -6.73
N ASP A 100 9.87 2.87 -7.98
CA ASP A 100 11.08 2.18 -8.46
C ASP A 100 12.30 3.01 -8.04
N SER A 101 13.02 2.56 -7.05
CA SER A 101 14.16 3.30 -6.50
C SER A 101 15.36 3.33 -7.44
N SER A 102 15.38 2.49 -8.47
CA SER A 102 16.43 2.46 -9.51
C SER A 102 16.12 3.37 -10.71
N ASP A 103 14.89 3.85 -10.85
CA ASP A 103 14.45 4.68 -11.98
C ASP A 103 14.54 6.17 -11.65
N LEU A 104 15.76 6.65 -11.48
CA LEU A 104 16.02 8.05 -11.14
C LEU A 104 15.42 9.05 -12.13
N PRO A 105 15.43 8.81 -13.47
CA PRO A 105 14.81 9.72 -14.44
C PRO A 105 13.33 9.98 -14.21
N ARG A 106 12.58 9.04 -13.59
CA ARG A 106 11.15 9.21 -13.31
C ARG A 106 10.83 9.60 -11.87
N MET A 107 11.84 9.93 -11.05
CA MET A 107 11.62 10.35 -9.66
C MET A 107 10.74 11.61 -9.56
N ASP A 108 10.93 12.58 -10.45
CA ASP A 108 10.11 13.79 -10.51
C ASP A 108 8.66 13.50 -10.87
N GLU A 109 8.41 12.52 -11.75
CA GLU A 109 7.05 12.10 -12.07
C GLU A 109 6.40 11.42 -10.86
N ALA A 110 7.13 10.53 -10.17
CA ALA A 110 6.65 9.89 -8.95
C ALA A 110 6.31 10.92 -7.87
N SER A 111 7.18 11.94 -7.68
CA SER A 111 6.97 13.05 -6.73
C SER A 111 5.69 13.83 -7.04
N ARG A 112 5.45 14.17 -8.30
CA ARG A 112 4.23 14.89 -8.72
C ARG A 112 2.97 14.07 -8.44
N VAL A 113 2.98 12.79 -8.79
CA VAL A 113 1.84 11.89 -8.53
C VAL A 113 1.60 11.73 -7.03
N LEU A 114 2.65 11.59 -6.23
CA LEU A 114 2.52 11.49 -4.77
C LEU A 114 1.93 12.78 -4.17
N ARG A 115 2.32 13.96 -4.69
CA ARG A 115 1.75 15.25 -4.28
C ARG A 115 0.26 15.34 -4.60
N GLU A 116 -0.15 14.94 -5.80
CA GLU A 116 -1.56 14.90 -6.18
C GLU A 116 -2.38 14.01 -5.23
N LEU A 117 -1.85 12.83 -4.86
CA LEU A 117 -2.46 11.95 -3.88
C LEU A 117 -2.51 12.57 -2.48
N ALA A 118 -1.45 13.29 -2.08
CA ALA A 118 -1.37 13.97 -0.81
C ALA A 118 -2.42 15.09 -0.67
N GLN A 119 -2.74 15.78 -1.74
CA GLN A 119 -3.74 16.85 -1.79
C GLN A 119 -5.19 16.35 -1.93
N CYS A 120 -5.38 15.05 -2.21
CA CYS A 120 -6.70 14.49 -2.41
C CYS A 120 -7.50 14.46 -1.11
N ALA A 121 -8.70 15.06 -1.10
CA ALA A 121 -9.54 15.19 0.08
C ALA A 121 -9.99 13.84 0.65
N GLU A 122 -10.31 12.88 -0.20
CA GLU A 122 -10.75 11.54 0.18
C GLU A 122 -9.64 10.72 0.88
N LEU A 123 -8.38 11.11 0.68
CA LEU A 123 -7.23 10.43 1.25
C LEU A 123 -6.60 11.14 2.46
N GLN A 124 -7.17 12.25 2.95
CA GLN A 124 -6.55 13.10 3.98
C GLN A 124 -6.26 12.39 5.31
N SER A 125 -7.09 11.41 5.70
CA SER A 125 -6.91 10.63 6.93
C SER A 125 -6.29 9.26 6.70
N VAL A 126 -5.97 8.93 5.45
CA VAL A 126 -5.47 7.61 5.06
C VAL A 126 -3.96 7.54 5.32
N PRO A 127 -3.46 6.61 6.16
CA PRO A 127 -2.02 6.43 6.37
C PRO A 127 -1.36 5.93 5.08
N ILE A 128 -0.12 6.39 4.86
CA ILE A 128 0.63 6.11 3.63
C ILE A 128 1.96 5.44 3.98
N VAL A 129 2.26 4.34 3.32
CA VAL A 129 3.62 3.84 3.22
C VAL A 129 4.15 4.06 1.81
N VAL A 130 5.27 4.78 1.69
CA VAL A 130 6.01 4.92 0.44
C VAL A 130 7.07 3.82 0.40
N VAL A 131 6.95 2.97 -0.58
CA VAL A 131 7.83 1.81 -0.78
C VAL A 131 8.87 2.16 -1.83
N ALA A 132 10.13 2.35 -1.40
CA ALA A 132 11.27 2.37 -2.29
C ALA A 132 11.57 0.93 -2.71
N ASN A 133 11.01 0.50 -3.83
CA ASN A 133 11.09 -0.86 -4.33
C ASN A 133 12.32 -1.08 -5.22
N LYS A 134 12.66 -2.35 -5.45
CA LYS A 134 13.79 -2.81 -6.26
C LYS A 134 15.16 -2.44 -5.69
N VAL A 135 15.27 -2.42 -4.36
CA VAL A 135 16.56 -2.21 -3.68
C VAL A 135 17.57 -3.35 -3.94
N ASP A 136 17.10 -4.45 -4.51
CA ASP A 136 17.86 -5.63 -4.99
C ASP A 136 18.39 -5.47 -6.42
N ALA A 137 18.01 -4.43 -7.15
CA ALA A 137 18.35 -4.26 -8.57
C ALA A 137 19.86 -4.12 -8.84
N SER A 138 20.65 -3.85 -7.82
CA SER A 138 22.12 -3.82 -7.87
C SER A 138 22.79 -5.21 -7.91
N GLY A 139 22.03 -6.31 -7.78
CA GLY A 139 22.52 -7.67 -7.95
C GLY A 139 23.30 -8.26 -6.78
N VAL A 140 23.27 -7.62 -5.62
CA VAL A 140 23.90 -8.12 -4.39
C VAL A 140 22.83 -8.67 -3.45
N GLU A 141 23.04 -9.87 -2.89
CA GLU A 141 22.07 -10.58 -2.02
C GLU A 141 21.72 -9.86 -0.70
N ASN A 142 22.41 -8.76 -0.40
CA ASN A 142 22.09 -7.88 0.73
C ASN A 142 22.02 -6.44 0.21
N MET A 143 21.19 -5.58 0.85
CA MET A 143 21.08 -4.17 0.56
C MET A 143 22.49 -3.54 0.60
N ASP A 144 23.09 -3.35 -0.57
CA ASP A 144 24.41 -2.74 -0.71
C ASP A 144 24.33 -1.21 -0.51
N ALA A 145 25.48 -0.55 -0.61
CA ALA A 145 25.55 0.91 -0.47
C ALA A 145 24.63 1.64 -1.48
N SER A 146 24.45 1.09 -2.69
CA SER A 146 23.61 1.70 -3.73
C SER A 146 22.12 1.56 -3.41
N GLY A 147 21.68 0.43 -2.87
CA GLY A 147 20.30 0.25 -2.42
C GLY A 147 19.93 1.17 -1.27
N VAL A 148 20.87 1.41 -0.34
CA VAL A 148 20.70 2.39 0.75
C VAL A 148 20.60 3.80 0.19
N GLU A 149 21.47 4.19 -0.74
CA GLU A 149 21.49 5.50 -1.38
C GLU A 149 20.17 5.77 -2.12
N ASN A 150 19.66 4.81 -2.87
CA ASN A 150 18.38 4.91 -3.57
C ASN A 150 17.20 5.11 -2.60
N VAL A 151 17.20 4.45 -1.44
CA VAL A 151 16.19 4.69 -0.40
C VAL A 151 16.29 6.11 0.16
N VAL A 152 17.49 6.66 0.32
CA VAL A 152 17.69 8.05 0.75
C VAL A 152 17.09 9.02 -0.26
N LEU A 153 17.31 8.82 -1.56
CA LEU A 153 16.72 9.66 -2.60
C LEU A 153 15.18 9.63 -2.58
N VAL A 154 14.58 8.46 -2.37
CA VAL A 154 13.11 8.36 -2.21
C VAL A 154 12.65 9.09 -0.94
N LYS A 155 13.40 9.03 0.17
CA LYS A 155 13.09 9.80 1.39
C LYS A 155 13.15 11.30 1.14
N GLU A 156 14.15 11.78 0.42
CA GLU A 156 14.26 13.18 0.03
C GLU A 156 13.09 13.61 -0.85
N MET A 157 12.71 12.79 -1.82
CA MET A 157 11.52 13.02 -2.65
C MET A 157 10.25 13.17 -1.79
N VAL A 158 10.06 12.29 -0.81
CA VAL A 158 8.91 12.35 0.11
C VAL A 158 8.95 13.59 0.99
N ASN A 159 10.14 13.95 1.50
CA ASN A 159 10.33 15.16 2.31
C ASN A 159 9.98 16.44 1.54
N ASN A 160 10.24 16.48 0.23
CA ASN A 160 9.90 17.62 -0.63
C ASN A 160 8.38 17.81 -0.83
N VAL A 161 7.57 16.85 -0.42
CA VAL A 161 6.10 16.92 -0.43
C VAL A 161 5.50 16.76 0.97
N ALA A 162 6.32 16.83 2.02
CA ALA A 162 5.90 16.56 3.41
C ALA A 162 4.77 17.49 3.88
N ASP A 163 4.80 18.76 3.52
CA ASP A 163 3.80 19.75 3.90
C ASP A 163 2.40 19.42 3.37
N GLU A 164 2.33 18.67 2.27
CA GLU A 164 1.06 18.27 1.64
C GLU A 164 0.36 17.12 2.41
N PHE A 165 1.10 16.37 3.23
CA PHE A 165 0.52 15.25 3.94
C PHE A 165 -0.33 15.64 5.15
N GLY A 166 -0.18 16.87 5.67
CA GLY A 166 -0.90 17.32 6.86
C GLY A 166 -0.57 16.47 8.09
N VAL A 167 -1.60 15.98 8.76
CA VAL A 167 -1.48 15.20 10.02
C VAL A 167 -1.48 13.68 9.83
N ARG A 168 -1.45 13.20 8.58
CA ARG A 168 -1.49 11.75 8.32
C ARG A 168 -0.15 11.06 8.60
N ASP A 169 -0.23 9.79 8.97
CA ASP A 169 0.95 8.96 9.16
C ASP A 169 1.58 8.62 7.79
N VAL A 170 2.86 8.98 7.62
CA VAL A 170 3.65 8.67 6.42
C VAL A 170 4.94 7.97 6.84
N ARG A 171 5.28 6.89 6.15
CA ARG A 171 6.54 6.15 6.36
C ARG A 171 7.17 5.81 5.02
N VAL A 172 8.50 5.93 4.93
CA VAL A 172 9.28 5.47 3.77
C VAL A 172 10.08 4.23 4.17
N VAL A 173 9.98 3.19 3.36
CA VAL A 173 10.70 1.92 3.57
C VAL A 173 11.34 1.43 2.28
N GLY A 174 12.56 0.90 2.36
CA GLY A 174 13.18 0.15 1.27
C GLY A 174 12.68 -1.28 1.27
N VAL A 175 12.29 -1.80 0.10
CA VAL A 175 11.87 -3.20 -0.04
C VAL A 175 12.42 -3.83 -1.32
N SER A 176 12.55 -5.17 -1.31
CA SER A 176 12.53 -5.98 -2.52
C SER A 176 11.17 -6.68 -2.61
N GLY A 177 10.33 -6.21 -3.52
CA GLY A 177 9.06 -6.87 -3.79
C GLY A 177 9.26 -8.27 -4.37
N ARG A 178 10.39 -8.52 -5.03
CA ARG A 178 10.78 -9.81 -5.58
C ARG A 178 11.20 -10.81 -4.50
N ASP A 179 12.08 -10.38 -3.59
CA ASP A 179 12.70 -11.26 -2.58
C ASP A 179 11.95 -11.20 -1.23
N ALA A 180 10.81 -10.52 -1.17
CA ALA A 180 9.96 -10.31 0.01
C ALA A 180 10.64 -9.56 1.18
N VAL A 181 11.81 -8.94 0.95
CA VAL A 181 12.54 -8.21 2.00
C VAL A 181 11.79 -6.93 2.36
N GLY A 182 11.52 -6.72 3.65
CA GLY A 182 10.85 -5.53 4.20
C GLY A 182 9.36 -5.39 3.86
N VAL A 183 8.81 -6.25 3.00
CA VAL A 183 7.41 -6.13 2.52
C VAL A 183 6.40 -6.31 3.64
N ARG A 184 6.57 -7.36 4.46
CA ARG A 184 5.68 -7.64 5.60
C ARG A 184 5.69 -6.50 6.60
N ASP A 185 6.86 -6.04 7.02
CA ASP A 185 7.03 -4.98 8.02
C ASP A 185 6.40 -3.66 7.58
N ALA A 186 6.51 -3.34 6.28
CA ALA A 186 5.89 -2.16 5.68
C ALA A 186 4.36 -2.20 5.81
N VAL A 187 3.75 -3.33 5.47
CA VAL A 187 2.29 -3.48 5.48
C VAL A 187 1.76 -3.69 6.89
N ASP A 188 2.45 -4.43 7.76
CA ASP A 188 2.04 -4.61 9.16
C ASP A 188 2.06 -3.27 9.92
N TRP A 189 3.05 -2.40 9.68
CA TRP A 189 3.04 -1.04 10.19
C TRP A 189 1.82 -0.26 9.71
N LEU A 190 1.53 -0.32 8.41
CA LEU A 190 0.41 0.39 7.81
C LEU A 190 -0.93 -0.06 8.40
N LEU A 191 -1.12 -1.37 8.55
CA LEU A 191 -2.33 -1.93 9.16
C LEU A 191 -2.47 -1.58 10.64
N ALA A 192 -1.37 -1.46 11.39
CA ALA A 192 -1.40 -0.97 12.76
C ALA A 192 -1.91 0.47 12.82
N ARG A 193 -1.48 1.35 11.92
CA ARG A 193 -2.01 2.74 11.82
C ARG A 193 -3.48 2.77 11.48
N VAL A 194 -3.95 1.93 10.55
CA VAL A 194 -5.39 1.82 10.21
C VAL A 194 -6.20 1.49 11.45
N VAL A 195 -5.80 0.49 12.22
CA VAL A 195 -6.51 0.08 13.45
C VAL A 195 -6.53 1.23 14.46
N GLU A 196 -5.38 1.85 14.75
CA GLU A 196 -5.29 2.97 15.68
C GLU A 196 -6.17 4.17 15.25
N ASN A 197 -6.19 4.49 13.96
CA ASN A 197 -7.01 5.58 13.43
C ASN A 197 -8.51 5.25 13.51
N THR A 198 -8.90 3.99 13.30
CA THR A 198 -10.28 3.53 13.44
C THR A 198 -10.75 3.59 14.90
N GLU A 199 -9.88 3.24 15.86
CA GLU A 199 -10.20 3.30 17.28
C GLU A 199 -10.28 4.74 17.83
N ARG A 200 -9.53 5.68 17.22
CA ARG A 200 -9.56 7.10 17.58
C ARG A 200 -10.73 7.88 16.98
N ALA A 201 -11.35 7.33 15.92
CA ALA A 201 -12.53 7.98 15.34
C ALA A 201 -13.67 7.98 16.38
N PRO A 202 -14.32 9.14 16.65
CA PRO A 202 -15.45 9.18 17.57
C PRO A 202 -16.55 8.26 17.04
N LEU A 203 -17.16 7.48 17.96
CA LEU A 203 -18.31 6.64 17.63
C LEU A 203 -19.38 7.52 16.95
N PRO A 204 -19.98 7.04 15.83
CA PRO A 204 -21.06 7.79 15.21
C PRO A 204 -22.13 8.06 16.26
N SER A 205 -22.45 9.33 16.51
CA SER A 205 -23.55 9.73 17.39
C SER A 205 -24.83 9.13 16.80
N ASN A 206 -25.40 8.15 17.49
CA ASN A 206 -26.73 7.65 17.18
C ASN A 206 -27.72 8.81 17.34
N ASN A 207 -28.10 9.44 16.24
CA ASN A 207 -29.28 10.26 16.13
C ASN A 207 -30.45 9.39 15.63
#